data_b92b12ab460598e780834db7af0a321d
#
_entry.id   b92b12ab460598e780834db7af0a321d
#
_cell.length_a   1.000
_cell.length_b   1.000
_cell.length_c   1.000
_cell.angle_alpha   90.00
_cell.angle_beta   90.00
_cell.angle_gamma   90.00
#
_symmetry.space_group_name_H-M   'P 1'
#
loop_
_entity.id
_entity.type
_entity.pdbx_description
1 polymer ?
#
loop_
_entity_poly.entity_id
_entity_poly.type
_entity_poly.pdbx_seq_one_letter_code
_entity_poly.pdbx_strand_id
1 'polypeptide(L)'
;MLTVFGSTALDTIRTPKKVLKDVLGGAATFAAISASFFVKPGLIAVVGNDFPKKYHNILKKYLDLKGLSVLDGKTFRYDGSYDKTLSVRKTLKTELNVLADFKPNVPDEYKKSDFVYLANNDPEQNAKIIKEFDNVKFSMCDTIEFWIATKRNAVIKMIKSVDAVVINDEEAKLLTKEENLIKCAKKMMDWGAKYIVIKKGEHGSLLFHEDIVFPSVGFSLESILDPTGAGDSFAGAMIGYLASKKKTNFSEIKNSVIYGNVMGSFAVEKYGIDALTTLKRSDVIKRRKQYEKMVTF
;
A
#
# COMPACT_ATOMS: atom_id res chain seq x y z
N MET A 1 9.47 -15.39 -3.10
CA MET A 1 8.02 -15.24 -2.81
C MET A 1 7.76 -13.83 -2.29
N LEU A 2 6.53 -13.28 -2.45
CA LEU A 2 6.08 -12.03 -1.85
C LEU A 2 4.94 -12.32 -0.87
N THR A 3 4.99 -11.73 0.33
CA THR A 3 3.88 -11.72 1.29
C THR A 3 3.47 -10.28 1.61
N VAL A 4 2.18 -10.03 1.63
CA VAL A 4 1.56 -8.76 2.04
C VAL A 4 0.78 -8.98 3.33
N PHE A 5 1.05 -8.18 4.34
CA PHE A 5 0.34 -8.18 5.62
C PHE A 5 -0.37 -6.86 5.83
N GLY A 6 -1.61 -6.90 6.31
CA GLY A 6 -2.37 -5.70 6.70
C GLY A 6 -3.88 -5.89 6.63
N SER A 7 -4.61 -4.79 6.50
CA SER A 7 -6.08 -4.81 6.55
C SER A 7 -6.73 -5.28 5.26
N THR A 8 -7.79 -6.09 5.43
CA THR A 8 -8.85 -6.35 4.44
C THR A 8 -10.15 -5.83 5.04
N ALA A 9 -10.92 -5.06 4.29
CA ALA A 9 -12.03 -4.28 4.81
C ALA A 9 -13.29 -4.37 3.96
N LEU A 10 -14.41 -3.97 4.56
CA LEU A 10 -15.63 -3.55 3.86
C LEU A 10 -15.78 -2.05 4.04
N ASP A 11 -15.45 -1.29 3.00
CA ASP A 11 -15.37 0.17 3.05
C ASP A 11 -16.69 0.84 2.63
N THR A 12 -16.98 1.98 3.25
CA THR A 12 -17.93 2.96 2.72
C THR A 12 -17.15 4.14 2.16
N ILE A 13 -17.27 4.35 0.86
CA ILE A 13 -16.58 5.42 0.14
C ILE A 13 -17.61 6.46 -0.30
N ARG A 14 -17.39 7.71 0.10
CA ARG A 14 -18.26 8.84 -0.23
C ARG A 14 -17.51 9.84 -1.08
N THR A 15 -17.83 9.88 -2.36
CA THR A 15 -17.36 10.93 -3.27
C THR A 15 -18.49 11.91 -3.58
N PRO A 16 -18.22 13.08 -4.14
CA PRO A 16 -19.27 14.03 -4.53
C PRO A 16 -20.32 13.46 -5.49
N LYS A 17 -19.91 12.45 -6.27
CA LYS A 17 -20.77 11.86 -7.30
C LYS A 17 -21.48 10.57 -6.84
N LYS A 18 -20.91 9.85 -5.85
CA LYS A 18 -21.42 8.53 -5.48
C LYS A 18 -21.06 8.14 -4.05
N VAL A 19 -21.98 7.39 -3.42
CA VAL A 19 -21.71 6.67 -2.16
C VAL A 19 -21.72 5.18 -2.44
N LEU A 20 -20.66 4.52 -2.10
CA LEU A 20 -20.50 3.06 -2.17
C LEU A 20 -20.47 2.52 -0.74
N LYS A 21 -21.23 1.48 -0.47
CA LYS A 21 -21.28 0.84 0.86
C LYS A 21 -20.85 -0.61 0.78
N ASP A 22 -20.14 -1.06 1.82
CA ASP A 22 -19.69 -2.44 1.97
C ASP A 22 -18.92 -2.97 0.74
N VAL A 23 -18.09 -2.09 0.14
CA VAL A 23 -17.22 -2.48 -0.98
C VAL A 23 -15.93 -3.08 -0.46
N LEU A 24 -15.35 -3.99 -1.23
CA LEU A 24 -14.05 -4.59 -0.90
C LEU A 24 -12.97 -3.50 -0.85
N GLY A 25 -12.30 -3.41 0.28
CA GLY A 25 -11.27 -2.44 0.58
C GLY A 25 -10.18 -2.97 1.50
N GLY A 26 -9.47 -2.06 2.14
CA GLY A 26 -8.35 -2.34 3.03
C GLY A 26 -7.00 -2.24 2.33
N ALA A 27 -6.00 -1.72 3.04
CA ALA A 27 -4.68 -1.41 2.50
C ALA A 27 -3.98 -2.63 1.91
N ALA A 28 -3.98 -3.77 2.62
CA ALA A 28 -3.38 -4.99 2.10
C ALA A 28 -4.12 -5.55 0.88
N THR A 29 -5.43 -5.37 0.80
CA THR A 29 -6.22 -5.78 -0.37
C THR A 29 -5.79 -5.04 -1.63
N PHE A 30 -5.77 -3.71 -1.61
CA PHE A 30 -5.35 -2.91 -2.76
C PHE A 30 -3.91 -3.21 -3.15
N ALA A 31 -3.01 -3.25 -2.16
CA ALA A 31 -1.60 -3.53 -2.41
C ALA A 31 -1.36 -4.93 -2.99
N ALA A 32 -1.97 -5.96 -2.42
CA ALA A 32 -1.79 -7.34 -2.88
C ALA A 32 -2.36 -7.55 -4.29
N ILE A 33 -3.55 -6.99 -4.59
CA ILE A 33 -4.12 -7.06 -5.95
C ILE A 33 -3.25 -6.28 -6.94
N SER A 34 -2.72 -5.11 -6.57
CA SER A 34 -1.78 -4.37 -7.41
C SER A 34 -0.49 -5.16 -7.65
N ALA A 35 0.09 -5.79 -6.61
CA ALA A 35 1.26 -6.65 -6.74
C ALA A 35 1.03 -7.87 -7.64
N SER A 36 -0.22 -8.35 -7.72
CA SER A 36 -0.56 -9.56 -8.50
C SER A 36 -0.36 -9.40 -10.02
N PHE A 37 -0.23 -8.18 -10.51
CA PHE A 37 0.14 -7.93 -11.91
C PHE A 37 1.59 -8.33 -12.22
N PHE A 38 2.41 -8.55 -11.22
CA PHE A 38 3.83 -8.90 -11.34
C PHE A 38 4.12 -10.33 -10.83
N VAL A 39 3.63 -10.65 -9.63
CA VAL A 39 3.76 -11.97 -8.99
C VAL A 39 2.48 -12.26 -8.21
N LYS A 40 2.12 -13.52 -7.99
CA LYS A 40 1.01 -13.89 -7.10
C LYS A 40 1.47 -13.80 -5.65
N PRO A 41 1.01 -12.80 -4.85
CA PRO A 41 1.44 -12.67 -3.46
C PRO A 41 0.61 -13.54 -2.52
N GLY A 42 1.20 -13.92 -1.37
CA GLY A 42 0.48 -14.38 -0.20
C GLY A 42 -0.13 -13.21 0.56
N LEU A 43 -1.35 -13.36 1.04
CA LEU A 43 -2.03 -12.37 1.87
C LEU A 43 -2.15 -12.86 3.32
N ILE A 44 -1.66 -12.07 4.28
CA ILE A 44 -1.92 -12.25 5.70
C ILE A 44 -2.87 -11.13 6.13
N ALA A 45 -4.09 -11.50 6.48
CA ALA A 45 -5.14 -10.58 6.90
C ALA A 45 -6.21 -11.31 7.71
N VAL A 46 -7.17 -10.57 8.24
CA VAL A 46 -8.35 -11.12 8.92
C VAL A 46 -9.63 -10.52 8.39
N VAL A 47 -10.65 -11.34 8.28
CA VAL A 47 -12.04 -10.94 7.99
C VAL A 47 -13.00 -11.60 8.97
N GLY A 48 -14.18 -11.02 9.12
CA GLY A 48 -15.26 -11.62 9.89
C GLY A 48 -16.05 -12.66 9.10
N ASN A 49 -16.96 -13.37 9.77
CA ASN A 49 -17.89 -14.29 9.14
C ASN A 49 -18.97 -13.59 8.28
N ASP A 50 -19.07 -12.26 8.39
CA ASP A 50 -19.89 -11.41 7.49
C ASP A 50 -19.23 -11.06 6.15
N PHE A 51 -18.00 -11.53 5.90
CA PHE A 51 -17.26 -11.21 4.70
C PHE A 51 -17.89 -11.88 3.46
N PRO A 52 -18.32 -11.11 2.44
CA PRO A 52 -19.07 -11.66 1.32
C PRO A 52 -18.28 -12.66 0.49
N LYS A 53 -18.88 -13.81 0.18
CA LYS A 53 -18.28 -14.86 -0.67
C LYS A 53 -17.78 -14.33 -2.03
N LYS A 54 -18.48 -13.35 -2.62
CA LYS A 54 -18.05 -12.71 -3.86
C LYS A 54 -16.67 -12.07 -3.73
N TYR A 55 -16.37 -11.43 -2.60
CA TYR A 55 -15.06 -10.80 -2.35
C TYR A 55 -13.98 -11.81 -2.04
N HIS A 56 -14.31 -12.88 -1.30
CA HIS A 56 -13.38 -13.99 -1.13
C HIS A 56 -12.98 -14.59 -2.48
N ASN A 57 -13.93 -14.77 -3.43
CA ASN A 57 -13.64 -15.27 -4.76
C ASN A 57 -12.75 -14.31 -5.58
N ILE A 58 -12.96 -12.98 -5.44
CA ILE A 58 -12.08 -11.99 -6.05
C ILE A 58 -10.66 -12.15 -5.50
N LEU A 59 -10.48 -12.15 -4.17
CA LEU A 59 -9.16 -12.31 -3.56
C LEU A 59 -8.48 -13.60 -4.02
N LYS A 60 -9.18 -14.74 -4.01
CA LYS A 60 -8.66 -16.05 -4.42
C LYS A 60 -8.16 -16.07 -5.87
N LYS A 61 -8.77 -15.28 -6.75
CA LYS A 61 -8.34 -15.16 -8.16
C LYS A 61 -6.94 -14.57 -8.28
N TYR A 62 -6.61 -13.59 -7.45
CA TYR A 62 -5.37 -12.82 -7.55
C TYR A 62 -4.28 -13.24 -6.55
N LEU A 63 -4.67 -13.80 -5.39
CA LEU A 63 -3.81 -13.97 -4.23
C LEU A 63 -3.76 -15.43 -3.76
N ASP A 64 -2.71 -15.81 -3.06
CA ASP A 64 -2.69 -16.96 -2.18
C ASP A 64 -3.30 -16.55 -0.83
N LEU A 65 -4.32 -17.25 -0.38
CA LEU A 65 -5.11 -16.90 0.81
C LEU A 65 -4.83 -17.79 2.02
N LYS A 66 -3.74 -18.55 2.05
CA LYS A 66 -3.39 -19.41 3.20
C LYS A 66 -3.23 -18.62 4.51
N GLY A 67 -2.84 -17.35 4.41
CA GLY A 67 -2.72 -16.43 5.55
C GLY A 67 -3.99 -15.63 5.87
N LEU A 68 -5.09 -15.83 5.14
CA LEU A 68 -6.35 -15.14 5.41
C LEU A 68 -7.13 -15.88 6.51
N SER A 69 -7.26 -15.26 7.67
CA SER A 69 -8.04 -15.77 8.79
C SER A 69 -9.50 -15.31 8.69
N VAL A 70 -10.42 -16.19 9.05
CA VAL A 70 -11.85 -15.85 9.24
C VAL A 70 -12.16 -16.04 10.71
N LEU A 71 -12.57 -14.97 11.40
CA LEU A 71 -12.92 -15.00 12.81
C LEU A 71 -14.42 -14.74 13.01
N ASP A 72 -14.95 -15.18 14.13
CA ASP A 72 -16.32 -14.86 14.52
C ASP A 72 -16.45 -13.36 14.82
N GLY A 73 -17.40 -12.69 14.18
CA GLY A 73 -17.63 -11.27 14.30
C GLY A 73 -17.69 -10.56 12.95
N LYS A 74 -17.63 -9.23 12.98
CA LYS A 74 -17.70 -8.39 11.77
C LYS A 74 -16.33 -8.11 11.23
N THR A 75 -16.23 -8.03 9.90
CA THR A 75 -15.04 -7.55 9.17
C THR A 75 -14.76 -6.09 9.51
N PHE A 76 -13.49 -5.70 9.50
CA PHE A 76 -13.04 -4.31 9.62
C PHE A 76 -13.80 -3.41 8.62
N ARG A 77 -14.25 -2.23 9.09
CA ARG A 77 -14.99 -1.26 8.29
C ARG A 77 -14.39 0.12 8.41
N TYR A 78 -14.27 0.76 7.27
CA TYR A 78 -13.84 2.15 7.18
C TYR A 78 -14.90 2.95 6.41
N ASP A 79 -15.28 4.13 6.91
CA ASP A 79 -16.17 5.08 6.24
C ASP A 79 -15.41 6.39 6.05
N GLY A 80 -15.14 6.73 4.81
CA GLY A 80 -14.42 7.93 4.41
C GLY A 80 -15.17 8.75 3.37
N SER A 81 -15.04 10.07 3.48
CA SER A 81 -15.59 11.02 2.52
C SER A 81 -14.50 11.86 1.89
N TYR A 82 -14.69 12.19 0.64
CA TYR A 82 -13.84 13.11 -0.11
C TYR A 82 -14.55 14.43 -0.39
N ASP A 83 -13.81 15.52 -0.41
CA ASP A 83 -14.28 16.83 -0.81
C ASP A 83 -14.61 16.90 -2.33
N LYS A 84 -15.06 18.06 -2.79
CA LYS A 84 -15.43 18.27 -4.20
C LYS A 84 -14.27 18.09 -5.18
N THR A 85 -13.05 18.32 -4.73
CA THR A 85 -11.82 18.20 -5.54
C THR A 85 -11.21 16.81 -5.49
N LEU A 86 -11.72 15.91 -4.63
CA LEU A 86 -11.17 14.58 -4.32
C LEU A 86 -9.76 14.64 -3.69
N SER A 87 -9.29 15.81 -3.27
CA SER A 87 -7.96 16.01 -2.71
C SER A 87 -7.92 15.82 -1.20
N VAL A 88 -9.01 16.16 -0.51
CA VAL A 88 -9.09 16.07 0.96
C VAL A 88 -9.98 14.91 1.36
N ARG A 89 -9.39 13.97 2.13
CA ARG A 89 -10.11 12.84 2.71
C ARG A 89 -10.45 13.13 4.17
N LYS A 90 -11.69 12.88 4.55
CA LYS A 90 -12.17 12.92 5.93
C LYS A 90 -12.60 11.52 6.36
N THR A 91 -12.03 11.00 7.44
CA THR A 91 -12.49 9.78 8.11
C THR A 91 -13.76 10.11 8.88
N LEU A 92 -14.85 9.41 8.59
CA LEU A 92 -16.14 9.55 9.29
C LEU A 92 -16.29 8.50 10.38
N LYS A 93 -15.87 7.25 10.10
CA LYS A 93 -15.97 6.14 11.05
C LYS A 93 -14.91 5.09 10.78
N THR A 94 -14.40 4.49 11.84
CA THR A 94 -13.51 3.33 11.79
C THR A 94 -14.01 2.29 12.80
N GLU A 95 -14.32 1.09 12.33
CA GLU A 95 -14.76 -0.03 13.17
C GLU A 95 -13.75 -1.17 12.99
N LEU A 96 -12.85 -1.31 13.95
CA LEU A 96 -11.79 -2.33 13.86
C LEU A 96 -12.35 -3.75 13.86
N ASN A 97 -13.43 -4.02 14.64
CA ASN A 97 -14.09 -5.33 14.69
C ASN A 97 -13.06 -6.46 14.92
N VAL A 98 -13.10 -7.54 14.13
CA VAL A 98 -12.15 -8.67 14.27
C VAL A 98 -10.68 -8.28 14.09
N LEU A 99 -10.39 -7.12 13.48
CA LEU A 99 -9.01 -6.64 13.32
C LEU A 99 -8.40 -6.17 14.64
N ALA A 100 -9.22 -5.72 15.62
CA ALA A 100 -8.73 -5.20 16.90
C ALA A 100 -7.93 -6.25 17.70
N ASP A 101 -8.43 -7.48 17.72
CA ASP A 101 -7.87 -8.58 18.51
C ASP A 101 -7.13 -9.61 17.66
N PHE A 102 -6.94 -9.31 16.38
CA PHE A 102 -6.28 -10.21 15.45
C PHE A 102 -4.83 -10.46 15.85
N LYS A 103 -4.52 -11.74 16.05
CA LYS A 103 -3.16 -12.23 16.25
C LYS A 103 -2.72 -12.93 14.97
N PRO A 104 -1.94 -12.25 14.11
CA PRO A 104 -1.52 -12.84 12.84
C PRO A 104 -0.66 -14.08 13.06
N ASN A 105 -0.92 -15.11 12.27
CA ASN A 105 -0.06 -16.28 12.14
C ASN A 105 0.52 -16.29 10.73
N VAL A 106 1.83 -16.41 10.62
CA VAL A 106 2.52 -16.51 9.34
C VAL A 106 2.55 -17.99 8.94
N PRO A 107 1.87 -18.40 7.85
CA PRO A 107 1.99 -19.77 7.35
C PRO A 107 3.44 -20.14 7.09
N ASP A 108 3.84 -21.39 7.36
CA ASP A 108 5.24 -21.83 7.24
C ASP A 108 5.82 -21.61 5.82
N GLU A 109 4.99 -21.73 4.80
CA GLU A 109 5.38 -21.44 3.42
C GLU A 109 5.69 -19.94 3.23
N TYR A 110 4.99 -19.05 3.95
CA TYR A 110 5.18 -17.60 3.85
C TYR A 110 6.39 -17.13 4.64
N LYS A 111 6.82 -17.84 5.68
CA LYS A 111 8.05 -17.52 6.44
C LYS A 111 9.28 -17.43 5.53
N LYS A 112 9.27 -18.16 4.42
CA LYS A 112 10.34 -18.18 3.40
C LYS A 112 10.19 -17.06 2.34
N SER A 113 9.39 -16.05 2.57
CA SER A 113 9.21 -14.96 1.61
C SER A 113 10.43 -14.06 1.53
N ASP A 114 10.99 -13.90 0.33
CA ASP A 114 12.10 -12.99 0.05
C ASP A 114 11.67 -11.51 0.15
N PHE A 115 10.38 -11.23 -0.11
CA PHE A 115 9.82 -9.88 -0.15
C PHE A 115 8.61 -9.80 0.77
N VAL A 116 8.59 -8.77 1.62
CA VAL A 116 7.51 -8.56 2.59
C VAL A 116 7.03 -7.11 2.53
N TYR A 117 5.72 -6.94 2.41
CA TYR A 117 5.09 -5.63 2.52
C TYR A 117 4.17 -5.58 3.74
N LEU A 118 4.48 -4.69 4.64
CA LEU A 118 3.68 -4.35 5.82
C LEU A 118 2.78 -3.17 5.46
N ALA A 119 1.60 -3.46 4.91
CA ALA A 119 0.61 -2.45 4.58
C ALA A 119 0.06 -1.80 5.85
N ASN A 120 -0.66 -0.70 5.70
CA ASN A 120 -1.25 0.01 6.82
C ASN A 120 -2.02 -0.92 7.76
N ASN A 121 -1.54 -1.04 8.98
CA ASN A 121 -2.08 -1.78 10.10
C ASN A 121 -1.44 -1.28 11.41
N ASP A 122 -1.79 -1.87 12.56
CA ASP A 122 -1.14 -1.55 13.84
C ASP A 122 0.39 -1.70 13.73
N PRO A 123 1.17 -0.60 13.91
CA PRO A 123 2.62 -0.63 13.75
C PRO A 123 3.34 -1.56 14.74
N GLU A 124 2.73 -1.86 15.90
CA GLU A 124 3.28 -2.84 16.84
C GLU A 124 3.16 -4.26 16.30
N GLN A 125 2.05 -4.58 15.65
CA GLN A 125 1.86 -5.86 14.98
C GLN A 125 2.82 -5.96 13.77
N ASN A 126 2.93 -4.90 12.96
CA ASN A 126 3.84 -4.85 11.84
C ASN A 126 5.29 -5.09 12.26
N ALA A 127 5.76 -4.45 13.35
CA ALA A 127 7.11 -4.62 13.88
C ALA A 127 7.36 -6.00 14.53
N LYS A 128 6.31 -6.73 14.88
CA LYS A 128 6.41 -8.10 15.40
C LYS A 128 6.43 -9.11 14.26
N ILE A 129 5.46 -9.00 13.32
CA ILE A 129 5.29 -10.02 12.28
C ILE A 129 6.48 -10.11 11.32
N ILE A 130 7.19 -9.01 11.07
CA ILE A 130 8.37 -9.03 10.19
C ILE A 130 9.45 -9.98 10.70
N LYS A 131 9.51 -10.23 12.00
CA LYS A 131 10.48 -11.12 12.64
C LYS A 131 10.13 -12.62 12.47
N GLU A 132 8.91 -12.92 12.01
CA GLU A 132 8.47 -14.30 11.74
C GLU A 132 8.94 -14.80 10.36
N PHE A 133 9.59 -13.96 9.57
CA PHE A 133 10.13 -14.31 8.25
C PHE A 133 11.62 -14.63 8.36
N ASP A 134 12.06 -15.72 7.69
CA ASP A 134 13.41 -16.27 7.88
C ASP A 134 14.52 -15.40 7.23
N ASN A 135 14.40 -15.12 5.93
CA ASN A 135 15.46 -14.51 5.12
C ASN A 135 14.89 -13.46 4.15
N VAL A 136 14.35 -12.39 4.69
CA VAL A 136 13.78 -11.30 3.88
C VAL A 136 14.90 -10.56 3.15
N LYS A 137 14.82 -10.53 1.81
CA LYS A 137 15.76 -9.77 0.95
C LYS A 137 15.39 -8.29 0.86
N PHE A 138 14.09 -8.00 0.96
CA PHE A 138 13.58 -6.65 0.91
C PHE A 138 12.22 -6.54 1.59
N SER A 139 12.11 -5.58 2.45
CA SER A 139 10.88 -5.26 3.19
C SER A 139 10.47 -3.81 3.03
N MET A 140 9.17 -3.59 2.95
CA MET A 140 8.57 -2.26 2.87
C MET A 140 7.46 -2.10 3.89
N CYS A 141 7.23 -0.87 4.37
CA CYS A 141 6.06 -0.52 5.15
C CYS A 141 5.38 0.75 4.66
N ASP A 142 4.11 0.88 5.03
CA ASP A 142 3.30 2.09 4.92
C ASP A 142 2.66 2.38 6.29
N THR A 143 2.11 3.58 6.46
CA THR A 143 1.37 3.99 7.67
C THR A 143 0.32 5.03 7.30
N ILE A 144 -0.50 5.44 8.27
CA ILE A 144 -1.47 6.54 8.09
C ILE A 144 -1.41 7.51 9.27
N GLU A 145 -1.98 8.69 9.07
CA GLU A 145 -2.08 9.75 10.07
C GLU A 145 -2.57 9.24 11.44
N PHE A 146 -3.57 8.34 11.47
CA PHE A 146 -4.10 7.77 12.71
C PHE A 146 -3.01 7.11 13.57
N TRP A 147 -2.16 6.28 12.98
CA TRP A 147 -1.09 5.61 13.72
C TRP A 147 0.04 6.57 14.10
N ILE A 148 0.33 7.54 13.24
CA ILE A 148 1.31 8.59 13.54
C ILE A 148 0.86 9.41 14.74
N ALA A 149 -0.42 9.76 14.82
CA ALA A 149 -0.97 10.54 15.92
C ALA A 149 -1.08 9.74 17.23
N THR A 150 -1.43 8.45 17.16
CA THR A 150 -1.73 7.65 18.35
C THR A 150 -0.58 6.78 18.83
N LYS A 151 0.29 6.30 17.92
CA LYS A 151 1.36 5.33 18.20
C LYS A 151 2.69 5.70 17.53
N ARG A 152 3.06 6.99 17.49
CA ARG A 152 4.23 7.50 16.78
C ARG A 152 5.51 6.69 17.05
N ASN A 153 5.79 6.35 18.29
CA ASN A 153 7.00 5.60 18.66
C ASN A 153 6.98 4.17 18.10
N ALA A 154 5.80 3.56 17.97
CA ALA A 154 5.66 2.25 17.34
C ALA A 154 5.86 2.35 15.82
N VAL A 155 5.37 3.42 15.17
CA VAL A 155 5.66 3.69 13.75
C VAL A 155 7.17 3.83 13.52
N ILE A 156 7.89 4.58 14.36
CA ILE A 156 9.36 4.70 14.26
C ILE A 156 10.04 3.32 14.44
N LYS A 157 9.59 2.49 15.39
CA LYS A 157 10.12 1.13 15.57
C LYS A 157 9.86 0.25 14.35
N MET A 158 8.69 0.35 13.74
CA MET A 158 8.37 -0.36 12.50
C MET A 158 9.31 0.08 11.36
N ILE A 159 9.52 1.39 11.19
CA ILE A 159 10.45 1.93 10.18
C ILE A 159 11.86 1.37 10.35
N LYS A 160 12.35 1.23 11.58
CA LYS A 160 13.66 0.63 11.88
C LYS A 160 13.77 -0.84 11.47
N SER A 161 12.67 -1.52 11.27
CA SER A 161 12.64 -2.97 10.98
C SER A 161 12.50 -3.30 9.49
N VAL A 162 12.44 -2.30 8.60
CA VAL A 162 12.23 -2.48 7.16
C VAL A 162 13.29 -1.76 6.33
N ASP A 163 13.45 -2.18 5.08
CA ASP A 163 14.39 -1.55 4.13
C ASP A 163 13.81 -0.27 3.52
N ALA A 164 12.50 -0.20 3.30
CA ALA A 164 11.87 0.95 2.66
C ALA A 164 10.58 1.41 3.34
N VAL A 165 10.34 2.71 3.30
CA VAL A 165 9.10 3.35 3.73
C VAL A 165 8.42 4.00 2.54
N VAL A 166 7.12 3.76 2.38
CA VAL A 166 6.27 4.43 1.37
C VAL A 166 5.21 5.23 2.11
N ILE A 167 5.27 6.54 2.04
CA ILE A 167 4.44 7.45 2.86
C ILE A 167 4.00 8.65 1.99
N ASN A 168 2.90 9.32 2.31
CA ASN A 168 2.57 10.58 1.64
C ASN A 168 3.30 11.78 2.30
N ASP A 169 3.27 12.92 1.65
CA ASP A 169 4.01 14.12 2.10
C ASP A 169 3.45 14.70 3.40
N GLU A 170 2.13 14.69 3.61
CA GLU A 170 1.50 15.16 4.85
C GLU A 170 1.85 14.22 6.03
N GLU A 171 1.76 12.92 5.82
CA GLU A 171 2.15 11.92 6.81
C GLU A 171 3.65 12.00 7.15
N ALA A 172 4.51 12.23 6.13
CA ALA A 172 5.93 12.39 6.33
C ALA A 172 6.25 13.61 7.21
N LYS A 173 5.62 14.76 6.95
CA LYS A 173 5.74 15.96 7.77
C LYS A 173 5.22 15.73 9.19
N LEU A 174 4.03 15.16 9.34
CA LEU A 174 3.43 14.86 10.64
C LEU A 174 4.32 13.94 11.48
N LEU A 175 4.85 12.87 10.87
CA LEU A 175 5.67 11.87 11.52
C LEU A 175 7.01 12.44 11.98
N THR A 176 7.66 13.20 11.12
CA THR A 176 9.03 13.71 11.38
C THR A 176 9.04 15.05 12.09
N LYS A 177 7.94 15.80 12.06
CA LYS A 177 7.83 17.19 12.51
C LYS A 177 8.76 18.14 11.74
N GLU A 178 8.92 17.87 10.44
CA GLU A 178 9.71 18.68 9.51
C GLU A 178 8.80 19.11 8.35
N GLU A 179 8.94 20.34 7.87
CA GLU A 179 8.18 20.84 6.71
C GLU A 179 8.83 20.50 5.37
N ASN A 180 10.15 20.41 5.35
CA ASN A 180 10.90 20.12 4.14
C ASN A 180 11.02 18.61 3.93
N LEU A 181 10.59 18.10 2.76
CA LEU A 181 10.54 16.67 2.47
C LEU A 181 11.93 16.01 2.44
N ILE A 182 12.98 16.75 2.10
CA ILE A 182 14.37 16.24 2.18
C ILE A 182 14.74 15.99 3.64
N LYS A 183 14.39 16.92 4.55
CA LYS A 183 14.62 16.74 5.98
C LYS A 183 13.78 15.59 6.54
N CYS A 184 12.51 15.46 6.09
CA CYS A 184 11.67 14.33 6.45
C CYS A 184 12.34 12.99 6.09
N ALA A 185 12.82 12.89 4.85
CA ALA A 185 13.47 11.67 4.37
C ALA A 185 14.76 11.36 5.13
N LYS A 186 15.64 12.35 5.33
CA LYS A 186 16.88 12.18 6.09
C LYS A 186 16.60 11.65 7.50
N LYS A 187 15.61 12.23 8.19
CA LYS A 187 15.23 11.79 9.53
C LYS A 187 14.71 10.35 9.59
N MET A 188 13.94 9.92 8.56
CA MET A 188 13.49 8.54 8.45
C MET A 188 14.64 7.58 8.11
N MET A 189 15.62 8.01 7.30
CA MET A 189 16.85 7.25 7.05
C MET A 189 17.72 7.14 8.31
N ASP A 190 17.83 8.20 9.12
CA ASP A 190 18.51 8.17 10.42
C ASP A 190 17.86 7.18 11.39
N TRP A 191 16.56 6.90 11.25
CA TRP A 191 15.90 5.84 12.02
C TRP A 191 16.24 4.44 11.53
N GLY A 192 16.77 4.27 10.31
CA GLY A 192 17.30 3.00 9.81
C GLY A 192 16.75 2.51 8.48
N ALA A 193 15.73 3.14 7.91
CA ALA A 193 15.25 2.77 6.57
C ALA A 193 16.25 3.22 5.49
N LYS A 194 16.51 2.34 4.51
CA LYS A 194 17.47 2.62 3.41
C LYS A 194 16.85 3.43 2.29
N TYR A 195 15.55 3.25 2.05
CA TYR A 195 14.80 3.89 0.97
C TYR A 195 13.57 4.57 1.53
N ILE A 196 13.37 5.83 1.19
CA ILE A 196 12.16 6.58 1.54
C ILE A 196 11.48 7.01 0.27
N VAL A 197 10.22 6.64 0.10
CA VAL A 197 9.38 7.09 -1.01
C VAL A 197 8.27 7.97 -0.47
N ILE A 198 8.32 9.25 -0.82
CA ILE A 198 7.29 10.22 -0.44
C ILE A 198 6.37 10.45 -1.62
N LYS A 199 5.13 9.98 -1.50
CA LYS A 199 4.05 10.15 -2.48
C LYS A 199 3.50 11.58 -2.41
N LYS A 200 3.22 12.21 -3.55
CA LYS A 200 2.72 13.59 -3.66
C LYS A 200 1.47 13.68 -4.53
N GLY A 201 0.61 12.67 -4.44
CA GLY A 201 -0.63 12.60 -5.21
C GLY A 201 -0.38 12.70 -6.72
N GLU A 202 -1.08 13.63 -7.37
CA GLU A 202 -0.97 13.89 -8.81
C GLU A 202 0.41 14.39 -9.25
N HIS A 203 1.19 14.93 -8.32
CA HIS A 203 2.56 15.41 -8.59
C HIS A 203 3.61 14.30 -8.56
N GLY A 204 3.21 13.03 -8.37
CA GLY A 204 4.09 11.87 -8.40
C GLY A 204 4.75 11.56 -7.06
N SER A 205 6.07 11.33 -7.06
CA SER A 205 6.77 10.94 -5.84
C SER A 205 8.25 11.31 -5.84
N LEU A 206 8.85 11.31 -4.66
CA LEU A 206 10.28 11.48 -4.45
C LEU A 206 10.82 10.20 -3.80
N LEU A 207 11.82 9.58 -4.40
CA LEU A 207 12.57 8.48 -3.81
C LEU A 207 13.91 9.03 -3.29
N PHE A 208 14.20 8.74 -2.02
CA PHE A 208 15.45 9.10 -1.35
C PHE A 208 16.23 7.85 -1.00
N HIS A 209 17.53 7.91 -1.23
CA HIS A 209 18.49 6.88 -0.86
C HIS A 209 19.87 7.54 -0.69
N GLU A 210 20.46 7.45 0.48
CA GLU A 210 21.68 8.19 0.82
C GLU A 210 21.52 9.69 0.50
N ASP A 211 22.41 10.25 -0.29
CA ASP A 211 22.34 11.65 -0.74
C ASP A 211 21.60 11.82 -2.07
N ILE A 212 21.05 10.75 -2.64
CA ILE A 212 20.37 10.77 -3.93
C ILE A 212 18.88 11.04 -3.74
N VAL A 213 18.36 11.97 -4.51
CA VAL A 213 16.93 12.22 -4.67
C VAL A 213 16.52 11.90 -6.10
N PHE A 214 15.62 10.95 -6.28
CA PHE A 214 15.05 10.62 -7.58
C PHE A 214 13.59 11.11 -7.64
N PRO A 215 13.31 12.22 -8.36
CA PRO A 215 11.95 12.68 -8.59
C PRO A 215 11.30 11.84 -9.69
N SER A 216 10.03 11.49 -9.50
CA SER A 216 9.21 10.86 -10.52
C SER A 216 7.87 11.57 -10.63
N VAL A 217 7.45 11.90 -11.83
CA VAL A 217 6.19 12.62 -12.08
C VAL A 217 4.98 11.69 -11.90
N GLY A 218 3.82 12.24 -11.57
CA GLY A 218 2.56 11.51 -11.63
C GLY A 218 2.16 11.24 -13.09
N PHE A 219 1.41 10.17 -13.34
CA PHE A 219 0.80 9.97 -14.64
C PHE A 219 -0.41 10.91 -14.78
N SER A 220 -0.34 11.85 -15.73
CA SER A 220 -1.39 12.85 -15.93
C SER A 220 -2.69 12.21 -16.41
N LEU A 221 -3.78 12.48 -15.69
CA LEU A 221 -5.14 12.02 -16.01
C LEU A 221 -6.06 13.23 -16.19
N GLU A 222 -6.97 13.15 -17.15
CA GLU A 222 -7.98 14.19 -17.38
C GLU A 222 -9.03 14.22 -16.26
N SER A 223 -9.34 13.05 -15.68
CA SER A 223 -10.33 12.93 -14.60
C SER A 223 -10.05 11.75 -13.69
N ILE A 224 -10.45 11.89 -12.44
CA ILE A 224 -10.40 10.83 -11.44
C ILE A 224 -11.80 10.62 -10.85
N LEU A 225 -12.08 9.42 -10.36
CA LEU A 225 -13.37 9.07 -9.76
C LEU A 225 -13.28 8.80 -8.26
N ASP A 226 -12.23 8.10 -7.82
CA ASP A 226 -12.07 7.66 -6.44
C ASP A 226 -10.58 7.51 -6.10
N PRO A 227 -9.99 8.33 -5.23
CA PRO A 227 -8.59 8.20 -4.85
C PRO A 227 -8.31 7.09 -3.82
N THR A 228 -9.34 6.37 -3.35
CA THR A 228 -9.20 5.31 -2.35
C THR A 228 -8.29 4.19 -2.86
N GLY A 229 -7.29 3.82 -2.06
CA GLY A 229 -6.37 2.74 -2.38
C GLY A 229 -5.29 3.08 -3.41
N ALA A 230 -5.19 4.33 -3.89
CA ALA A 230 -4.15 4.74 -4.83
C ALA A 230 -2.74 4.56 -4.24
N GLY A 231 -2.54 5.00 -3.00
CA GLY A 231 -1.28 4.86 -2.27
C GLY A 231 -0.91 3.40 -2.03
N ASP A 232 -1.89 2.58 -1.64
CA ASP A 232 -1.70 1.14 -1.43
C ASP A 232 -1.39 0.43 -2.74
N SER A 233 -2.08 0.81 -3.82
CA SER A 233 -1.82 0.28 -5.17
C SER A 233 -0.43 0.65 -5.67
N PHE A 234 0.03 1.86 -5.39
CA PHE A 234 1.38 2.32 -5.65
C PHE A 234 2.41 1.42 -4.94
N ALA A 235 2.27 1.25 -3.62
CA ALA A 235 3.20 0.45 -2.82
C ALA A 235 3.17 -1.04 -3.23
N GLY A 236 1.99 -1.58 -3.48
CA GLY A 236 1.81 -2.95 -3.97
C GLY A 236 2.50 -3.19 -5.32
N ALA A 237 2.41 -2.24 -6.26
CA ALA A 237 3.12 -2.33 -7.53
C ALA A 237 4.63 -2.30 -7.35
N MET A 238 5.14 -1.43 -6.46
CA MET A 238 6.58 -1.37 -6.17
C MET A 238 7.11 -2.71 -5.70
N ILE A 239 6.54 -3.26 -4.65
CA ILE A 239 7.03 -4.51 -4.07
C ILE A 239 6.78 -5.70 -5.00
N GLY A 240 5.66 -5.72 -5.72
CA GLY A 240 5.34 -6.73 -6.72
C GLY A 240 6.35 -6.78 -7.86
N TYR A 241 6.72 -5.61 -8.39
CA TYR A 241 7.75 -5.48 -9.41
C TYR A 241 9.12 -6.00 -8.91
N LEU A 242 9.57 -5.55 -7.74
CA LEU A 242 10.84 -5.99 -7.16
C LEU A 242 10.86 -7.50 -6.93
N ALA A 243 9.78 -8.08 -6.41
CA ALA A 243 9.63 -9.51 -6.23
C ALA A 243 9.70 -10.29 -7.56
N SER A 244 9.14 -9.73 -8.65
CA SER A 244 9.21 -10.33 -9.99
C SER A 244 10.63 -10.34 -10.56
N LYS A 245 11.41 -9.29 -10.27
CA LYS A 245 12.80 -9.14 -10.70
C LYS A 245 13.79 -9.89 -9.81
N LYS A 246 13.42 -10.13 -8.55
CA LYS A 246 14.30 -10.67 -7.51
C LYS A 246 15.58 -9.86 -7.33
N LYS A 247 15.52 -8.56 -7.60
CA LYS A 247 16.62 -7.60 -7.53
C LYS A 247 16.18 -6.35 -6.78
N THR A 248 17.09 -5.79 -5.97
CA THR A 248 16.85 -4.64 -5.09
C THR A 248 17.94 -3.58 -5.22
N ASN A 249 18.68 -3.57 -6.36
CA ASN A 249 19.61 -2.48 -6.64
C ASN A 249 18.84 -1.18 -6.94
N PHE A 250 19.51 -0.04 -6.82
CA PHE A 250 18.89 1.28 -6.92
C PHE A 250 18.17 1.51 -8.26
N SER A 251 18.67 0.94 -9.37
CA SER A 251 18.01 1.02 -10.67
C SER A 251 16.64 0.33 -10.66
N GLU A 252 16.56 -0.87 -10.05
CA GLU A 252 15.28 -1.59 -9.94
C GLU A 252 14.33 -0.91 -8.94
N ILE A 253 14.86 -0.29 -7.87
CA ILE A 253 14.05 0.52 -6.95
C ILE A 253 13.44 1.72 -7.70
N LYS A 254 14.20 2.45 -8.52
CA LYS A 254 13.66 3.53 -9.37
C LYS A 254 12.56 3.03 -10.30
N ASN A 255 12.80 1.91 -10.99
CA ASN A 255 11.79 1.30 -11.86
C ASN A 255 10.53 0.90 -11.11
N SER A 256 10.67 0.40 -9.88
CA SER A 256 9.52 0.04 -9.03
C SER A 256 8.66 1.25 -8.69
N VAL A 257 9.28 2.40 -8.37
CA VAL A 257 8.57 3.68 -8.14
C VAL A 257 7.77 4.11 -9.37
N ILE A 258 8.35 3.97 -10.58
CA ILE A 258 7.61 4.26 -11.81
C ILE A 258 6.39 3.35 -11.97
N TYR A 259 6.50 2.04 -11.69
CA TYR A 259 5.33 1.15 -11.68
C TYR A 259 4.33 1.53 -10.59
N GLY A 260 4.79 2.03 -9.46
CA GLY A 260 3.94 2.63 -8.42
C GLY A 260 3.08 3.76 -8.97
N ASN A 261 3.68 4.75 -9.64
CA ASN A 261 2.93 5.86 -10.28
C ASN A 261 1.93 5.35 -11.34
N VAL A 262 2.33 4.37 -12.15
CA VAL A 262 1.44 3.75 -13.16
C VAL A 262 0.24 3.08 -12.50
N MET A 263 0.44 2.26 -11.48
CA MET A 263 -0.66 1.54 -10.83
C MET A 263 -1.54 2.46 -9.97
N GLY A 264 -0.95 3.44 -9.29
CA GLY A 264 -1.69 4.49 -8.59
C GLY A 264 -2.60 5.26 -9.54
N SER A 265 -2.15 5.57 -10.76
CA SER A 265 -2.97 6.25 -11.76
C SER A 265 -4.17 5.40 -12.25
N PHE A 266 -4.03 4.08 -12.34
CA PHE A 266 -5.17 3.22 -12.65
C PHE A 266 -6.17 3.13 -11.49
N ALA A 267 -5.69 3.10 -10.25
CA ALA A 267 -6.53 2.96 -9.08
C ALA A 267 -7.58 4.07 -8.96
N VAL A 268 -7.27 5.29 -9.43
CA VAL A 268 -8.16 6.45 -9.31
C VAL A 268 -9.20 6.59 -10.44
N GLU A 269 -9.12 5.78 -11.50
CA GLU A 269 -10.00 5.89 -12.67
C GLU A 269 -11.36 5.21 -12.50
N LYS A 270 -11.52 4.35 -11.47
CA LYS A 270 -12.79 3.69 -11.14
C LYS A 270 -13.01 3.69 -9.64
N TYR A 271 -14.19 3.31 -9.21
CA TYR A 271 -14.52 3.23 -7.80
C TYR A 271 -13.96 1.97 -7.13
N GLY A 272 -13.34 2.15 -5.97
CA GLY A 272 -12.84 1.06 -5.14
C GLY A 272 -11.93 0.10 -5.90
N ILE A 273 -12.03 -1.18 -5.57
CA ILE A 273 -11.16 -2.22 -6.15
C ILE A 273 -11.43 -2.52 -7.64
N ASP A 274 -12.56 -2.07 -8.20
CA ASP A 274 -12.92 -2.32 -9.59
C ASP A 274 -11.89 -1.76 -10.57
N ALA A 275 -11.18 -0.69 -10.19
CA ALA A 275 -10.08 -0.14 -10.95
C ALA A 275 -9.01 -1.19 -11.27
N LEU A 276 -8.67 -2.01 -10.30
CA LEU A 276 -7.64 -3.03 -10.45
C LEU A 276 -8.17 -4.36 -10.99
N THR A 277 -9.37 -4.78 -10.56
CA THR A 277 -9.92 -6.10 -10.92
C THR A 277 -10.40 -6.22 -12.37
N THR A 278 -10.62 -5.08 -13.03
CA THR A 278 -10.96 -5.01 -14.46
C THR A 278 -9.76 -4.74 -15.38
N LEU A 279 -8.59 -4.44 -14.79
CA LEU A 279 -7.36 -4.12 -15.50
C LEU A 279 -6.70 -5.38 -16.06
N LYS A 280 -6.06 -5.27 -17.23
CA LYS A 280 -5.23 -6.32 -17.82
C LYS A 280 -3.76 -5.98 -17.71
N ARG A 281 -2.90 -6.99 -17.68
CA ARG A 281 -1.44 -6.79 -17.66
C ARG A 281 -0.94 -6.00 -18.88
N SER A 282 -1.58 -6.18 -20.03
CA SER A 282 -1.29 -5.41 -21.26
C SER A 282 -1.48 -3.90 -21.06
N ASP A 283 -2.50 -3.52 -20.26
CA ASP A 283 -2.81 -2.10 -20.01
C ASP A 283 -1.71 -1.47 -19.16
N VAL A 284 -1.23 -2.20 -18.15
CA VAL A 284 -0.10 -1.77 -17.31
C VAL A 284 1.16 -1.55 -18.17
N ILE A 285 1.47 -2.51 -19.06
CA ILE A 285 2.63 -2.38 -19.97
C ILE A 285 2.46 -1.19 -20.91
N LYS A 286 1.27 -0.99 -21.46
CA LYS A 286 0.96 0.14 -22.35
C LYS A 286 1.15 1.47 -21.63
N ARG A 287 0.59 1.63 -20.42
CA ARG A 287 0.71 2.87 -19.63
C ARG A 287 2.15 3.11 -19.19
N ARG A 288 2.90 2.07 -18.85
CA ARG A 288 4.32 2.19 -18.53
C ARG A 288 5.13 2.77 -19.71
N LYS A 289 4.82 2.32 -20.95
CA LYS A 289 5.43 2.90 -22.16
C LYS A 289 4.99 4.34 -22.43
N GLN A 290 3.73 4.69 -22.14
CA GLN A 290 3.25 6.07 -22.21
C GLN A 290 3.99 6.95 -21.19
N TYR A 291 4.16 6.45 -19.96
CA TYR A 291 4.91 7.15 -18.93
C TYR A 291 6.36 7.43 -19.37
N GLU A 292 7.04 6.48 -19.98
CA GLU A 292 8.39 6.70 -20.53
C GLU A 292 8.41 7.87 -21.50
N LYS A 293 7.46 7.91 -22.44
CA LYS A 293 7.37 9.02 -23.42
C LYS A 293 7.08 10.37 -22.77
N MET A 294 6.42 10.41 -21.60
CA MET A 294 6.16 11.67 -20.88
C MET A 294 7.42 12.27 -20.24
N VAL A 295 8.42 11.43 -19.92
CA VAL A 295 9.62 11.83 -19.17
C VAL A 295 10.91 11.78 -19.97
N THR A 296 10.86 11.34 -21.23
CA THR A 296 12.02 11.31 -22.14
C THR A 296 12.03 12.56 -23.03
N PHE A 297 13.20 13.18 -23.16
CA PHE A 297 13.45 14.34 -23.99
C PHE A 297 14.10 13.94 -25.30
#